data_a0e1e5e2561b10f0c1ec373a8488db1e
#
_entry.id   a0e1e5e2561b10f0c1ec373a8488db1e
#
_cell.length_a   1.000
_cell.length_b   1.000
_cell.length_c   1.000
_cell.angle_alpha   90.00
_cell.angle_beta   90.00
_cell.angle_gamma   90.00
#
_symmetry.space_group_name_H-M   'P 1'
#
loop_
_entity.id
_entity.type
_entity.pdbx_description
1 polymer ?
#
loop_
_entity_poly.entity_id
_entity_poly.type
_entity_poly.pdbx_seq_one_letter_code
_entity_poly.pdbx_strand_id
1 'polypeptide(L)'
;MLITVTLLLGFLVFIHEGGHYLAARACGVRVSEFMIGLPGPSIGFTRGETRFGVTAVPLGGYASVCGMAPPSNSPHLKRVLGYAYRKGTVYMEDVAHDLFLTDQEAYDLLEELCDWGSLERPRRKDEHNVYRTPAKNGFEEGQPRTISNNEEFFASEKAQQYCTLPFWKRCAILLAGPFMNLLWVFLVFIFIYSIMGLDLQNTQTGETFHYTWAPWEAIAMGFKYLGMVVSAIAALFNPATAAQTVSQSTSVVGIAVMSKSALDAGFLNFLFFTAIISASLGLMNMLPIPPLDGGRFVVEVFQKVSRKVVSLRALGYMSAAGIVLFTGFFLVMVNQDVQRFIFGNWS
;
A
#
# COMPACT_ATOMS: atom_id res chain seq x y z
N MET A 1 -22.67 11.14 -3.68
CA MET A 1 -21.32 11.71 -3.56
C MET A 1 -20.39 10.88 -2.67
N LEU A 2 -20.65 10.74 -1.35
CA LEU A 2 -19.76 9.95 -0.47
C LEU A 2 -19.62 8.49 -0.90
N ILE A 3 -20.72 7.81 -1.23
CA ILE A 3 -20.67 6.42 -1.70
C ILE A 3 -19.83 6.30 -2.97
N THR A 4 -20.01 7.20 -3.94
CA THR A 4 -19.29 7.17 -5.22
C THR A 4 -17.78 7.31 -5.02
N VAL A 5 -17.34 8.30 -4.22
CA VAL A 5 -15.92 8.51 -3.96
C VAL A 5 -15.32 7.37 -3.12
N THR A 6 -16.07 6.83 -2.15
CA THR A 6 -15.61 5.69 -1.35
C THR A 6 -15.41 4.44 -2.21
N LEU A 7 -16.35 4.15 -3.11
CA LEU A 7 -16.22 3.03 -4.04
C LEU A 7 -15.06 3.23 -5.03
N LEU A 8 -14.91 4.44 -5.57
CA LEU A 8 -13.82 4.79 -6.48
C LEU A 8 -12.46 4.63 -5.81
N LEU A 9 -12.24 5.32 -4.68
CA LEU A 9 -10.96 5.25 -3.97
C LEU A 9 -10.69 3.86 -3.41
N GLY A 10 -11.72 3.20 -2.85
CA GLY A 10 -11.60 1.82 -2.37
C GLY A 10 -11.20 0.85 -3.47
N PHE A 11 -11.74 0.99 -4.69
CA PHE A 11 -11.35 0.19 -5.84
C PHE A 11 -9.89 0.47 -6.27
N LEU A 12 -9.50 1.75 -6.38
CA LEU A 12 -8.14 2.11 -6.79
C LEU A 12 -7.08 1.68 -5.76
N VAL A 13 -7.40 1.76 -4.48
CA VAL A 13 -6.56 1.23 -3.41
C VAL A 13 -6.53 -0.29 -3.44
N PHE A 14 -7.66 -0.96 -3.67
CA PHE A 14 -7.71 -2.41 -3.79
C PHE A 14 -6.79 -2.94 -4.90
N ILE A 15 -6.77 -2.33 -6.08
CA ILE A 15 -5.87 -2.74 -7.17
C ILE A 15 -4.40 -2.42 -6.84
N HIS A 16 -4.14 -1.31 -6.15
CA HIS A 16 -2.80 -0.93 -5.68
C HIS A 16 -2.25 -1.95 -4.68
N GLU A 17 -2.95 -2.15 -3.57
CA GLU A 17 -2.55 -3.13 -2.54
C GLU A 17 -2.54 -4.56 -3.10
N GLY A 18 -3.46 -4.85 -4.04
CA GLY A 18 -3.51 -6.09 -4.79
C GLY A 18 -2.21 -6.36 -5.56
N GLY A 19 -1.59 -5.33 -6.11
CA GLY A 19 -0.27 -5.40 -6.74
C GLY A 19 0.80 -5.89 -5.77
N HIS A 20 0.93 -5.25 -4.61
CA HIS A 20 1.87 -5.66 -3.56
C HIS A 20 1.61 -7.08 -3.08
N TYR A 21 0.35 -7.40 -2.81
CA TYR A 21 -0.07 -8.73 -2.37
C TYR A 21 0.32 -9.82 -3.38
N LEU A 22 -0.05 -9.65 -4.65
CA LEU A 22 0.22 -10.63 -5.71
C LEU A 22 1.72 -10.80 -5.94
N ALA A 23 2.49 -9.70 -5.97
CA ALA A 23 3.93 -9.75 -6.15
C ALA A 23 4.63 -10.42 -4.94
N ALA A 24 4.22 -10.11 -3.70
CA ALA A 24 4.76 -10.74 -2.51
C ALA A 24 4.49 -12.25 -2.51
N ARG A 25 3.25 -12.66 -2.78
CA ARG A 25 2.87 -14.08 -2.86
C ARG A 25 3.59 -14.82 -3.99
N ALA A 26 3.75 -14.21 -5.16
CA ALA A 26 4.51 -14.78 -6.28
C ALA A 26 6.01 -14.93 -5.96
N CYS A 27 6.55 -14.08 -5.09
CA CYS A 27 7.93 -14.19 -4.60
C CYS A 27 8.09 -15.16 -3.41
N GLY A 28 7.00 -15.77 -2.91
CA GLY A 28 7.01 -16.69 -1.78
C GLY A 28 6.98 -16.00 -0.40
N VAL A 29 6.72 -14.71 -0.35
CA VAL A 29 6.62 -13.95 0.90
C VAL A 29 5.22 -14.08 1.49
N ARG A 30 5.18 -14.20 2.82
CA ARG A 30 3.94 -14.18 3.58
C ARG A 30 3.35 -12.78 3.61
N VAL A 31 2.02 -12.70 3.44
CA VAL A 31 1.23 -11.49 3.69
C VAL A 31 0.23 -11.82 4.78
N SER A 32 0.34 -11.17 5.93
CA SER A 32 -0.51 -11.44 7.09
C SER A 32 -1.88 -10.78 6.97
N GLU A 33 -1.95 -9.57 6.44
CA GLU A 33 -3.21 -8.84 6.28
C GLU A 33 -3.30 -8.17 4.91
N PHE A 34 -4.52 -8.18 4.36
CA PHE A 34 -4.91 -7.40 3.19
C PHE A 34 -6.19 -6.65 3.53
N MET A 35 -6.08 -5.35 3.75
CA MET A 35 -7.17 -4.54 4.27
C MET A 35 -7.48 -3.36 3.36
N ILE A 36 -8.77 -3.10 3.15
CA ILE A 36 -9.25 -1.86 2.54
C ILE A 36 -9.65 -0.91 3.67
N GLY A 37 -9.01 0.25 3.73
CA GLY A 37 -9.21 1.28 4.73
C GLY A 37 -8.03 1.45 5.70
N LEU A 38 -8.12 2.46 6.55
CA LEU A 38 -7.09 2.78 7.55
C LEU A 38 -7.08 1.75 8.68
N PRO A 39 -5.92 1.51 9.35
CA PRO A 39 -5.83 0.59 10.47
C PRO A 39 -6.87 0.91 11.57
N GLY A 40 -7.62 -0.12 11.99
CA GLY A 40 -8.68 0.04 12.98
C GLY A 40 -9.60 -1.18 13.09
N PRO A 41 -10.78 -1.04 13.71
CA PRO A 41 -11.78 -2.09 13.76
C PRO A 41 -12.11 -2.56 12.34
N SER A 42 -12.12 -3.87 12.10
CA SER A 42 -12.27 -4.45 10.77
C SER A 42 -13.24 -5.63 10.78
N ILE A 43 -13.92 -5.80 9.66
CA ILE A 43 -14.73 -6.97 9.33
C ILE A 43 -14.02 -7.69 8.19
N GLY A 44 -13.84 -9.03 8.32
CA GLY A 44 -13.12 -9.78 7.31
C GLY A 44 -13.11 -11.27 7.59
N PHE A 45 -12.40 -12.00 6.74
CA PHE A 45 -12.23 -13.46 6.81
C PHE A 45 -10.76 -13.82 6.60
N THR A 46 -10.33 -14.95 7.12
CA THR A 46 -8.98 -15.47 6.92
C THR A 46 -9.00 -16.56 5.86
N ARG A 47 -8.10 -16.46 4.88
CA ARG A 47 -7.88 -17.49 3.86
C ARG A 47 -6.39 -17.84 3.79
N GLY A 48 -6.06 -19.05 4.17
CA GLY A 48 -4.65 -19.47 4.31
C GLY A 48 -3.96 -18.70 5.43
N GLU A 49 -2.91 -17.97 5.11
CA GLU A 49 -2.13 -17.17 6.05
C GLU A 49 -2.47 -15.67 6.02
N THR A 50 -3.44 -15.27 5.17
CA THR A 50 -3.81 -13.87 4.98
C THR A 50 -5.22 -13.60 5.50
N ARG A 51 -5.36 -12.56 6.32
CA ARG A 51 -6.64 -11.99 6.72
C ARG A 51 -7.05 -10.91 5.72
N PHE A 52 -8.18 -11.13 5.05
CA PHE A 52 -8.80 -10.16 4.13
C PHE A 52 -9.92 -9.42 4.84
N GLY A 53 -10.01 -8.11 4.66
CA GLY A 53 -11.08 -7.37 5.30
C GLY A 53 -11.22 -5.92 4.87
N VAL A 54 -12.26 -5.29 5.44
CA VAL A 54 -12.52 -3.85 5.30
C VAL A 54 -12.55 -3.25 6.70
N THR A 55 -11.91 -2.11 6.87
CA THR A 55 -11.88 -1.38 8.14
C THR A 55 -13.01 -0.37 8.23
N ALA A 56 -13.28 0.13 9.43
CA ALA A 56 -14.36 1.10 9.68
C ALA A 56 -14.21 2.41 8.91
N VAL A 57 -12.99 2.78 8.52
CA VAL A 57 -12.70 3.99 7.73
C VAL A 57 -12.13 3.55 6.38
N PRO A 58 -12.97 3.38 5.32
CA PRO A 58 -12.56 2.83 4.03
C PRO A 58 -11.85 3.86 3.15
N LEU A 59 -10.94 4.62 3.73
CA LEU A 59 -10.05 5.57 3.05
C LEU A 59 -8.62 5.01 3.12
N GLY A 60 -8.08 4.60 1.97
CA GLY A 60 -6.78 3.94 1.90
C GLY A 60 -6.87 2.41 1.98
N GLY A 61 -5.76 1.76 2.27
CA GLY A 61 -5.63 0.33 2.45
C GLY A 61 -4.20 -0.05 2.81
N TYR A 62 -3.97 -1.33 3.08
CA TYR A 62 -2.63 -1.86 3.27
C TYR A 62 -2.56 -3.36 3.03
N ALA A 63 -1.44 -3.79 2.49
CA ALA A 63 -1.02 -5.19 2.44
C ALA A 63 0.17 -5.38 3.40
N SER A 64 -0.05 -6.11 4.49
CA SER A 64 0.99 -6.35 5.50
C SER A 64 1.94 -7.46 5.04
N VAL A 65 2.97 -7.06 4.29
CA VAL A 65 4.03 -7.96 3.80
C VAL A 65 4.99 -8.24 4.95
N CYS A 66 5.16 -9.52 5.30
CA CYS A 66 5.95 -9.94 6.46
C CYS A 66 7.46 -9.76 6.24
N GLY A 67 8.17 -9.38 7.32
CA GLY A 67 9.62 -9.22 7.34
C GLY A 67 10.13 -8.00 6.56
N MET A 68 9.36 -6.94 6.48
CA MET A 68 9.82 -5.67 5.90
C MET A 68 10.72 -4.87 6.84
N ALA A 69 10.67 -5.15 8.14
CA ALA A 69 11.60 -4.58 9.10
C ALA A 69 13.01 -5.19 8.93
N PRO A 70 14.09 -4.43 9.19
CA PRO A 70 15.44 -4.99 9.22
C PRO A 70 15.54 -6.08 10.27
N PRO A 71 16.09 -7.28 9.94
CA PRO A 71 16.22 -8.37 10.90
C PRO A 71 17.25 -8.03 11.99
N SER A 72 16.96 -8.44 13.22
CA SER A 72 17.89 -8.22 14.36
C SER A 72 19.20 -9.00 14.23
N ASN A 73 19.23 -10.06 13.42
CA ASN A 73 20.32 -11.04 13.35
C ASN A 73 20.68 -11.67 14.71
N SER A 74 19.77 -11.65 15.68
CA SER A 74 19.99 -12.22 16.98
C SER A 74 20.09 -13.75 16.92
N PRO A 75 21.10 -14.38 17.55
CA PRO A 75 21.20 -15.83 17.64
C PRO A 75 20.07 -16.45 18.47
N HIS A 76 19.40 -15.64 19.29
CA HIS A 76 18.31 -16.08 20.16
C HIS A 76 16.97 -16.21 19.45
N LEU A 77 16.76 -15.55 18.28
CA LEU A 77 15.50 -15.52 17.56
C LEU A 77 14.95 -16.93 17.27
N LYS A 78 15.81 -17.85 16.85
CA LYS A 78 15.45 -19.25 16.61
C LYS A 78 14.99 -19.97 17.90
N ARG A 79 15.63 -19.69 19.04
CA ARG A 79 15.25 -20.28 20.33
C ARG A 79 13.89 -19.77 20.79
N VAL A 80 13.65 -18.46 20.65
CA VAL A 80 12.38 -17.81 20.99
C VAL A 80 11.25 -18.36 20.13
N LEU A 81 11.45 -18.48 18.80
CA LEU A 81 10.46 -19.07 17.88
C LEU A 81 10.10 -20.51 18.30
N GLY A 82 11.10 -21.35 18.52
CA GLY A 82 10.87 -22.75 18.92
C GLY A 82 10.20 -22.88 20.29
N TYR A 83 10.54 -22.00 21.23
CA TYR A 83 9.89 -21.96 22.55
C TYR A 83 8.42 -21.54 22.41
N ALA A 84 8.14 -20.45 21.70
CA ALA A 84 6.78 -19.94 21.50
C ALA A 84 5.86 -20.98 20.84
N TYR A 85 6.33 -21.68 19.82
CA TYR A 85 5.52 -22.68 19.13
C TYR A 85 5.24 -23.94 19.99
N ARG A 86 6.17 -24.35 20.85
CA ARG A 86 5.94 -25.49 21.76
C ARG A 86 4.93 -25.14 22.85
N LYS A 87 4.91 -23.89 23.32
CA LYS A 87 3.97 -23.41 24.35
C LYS A 87 2.63 -22.99 23.75
N GLY A 88 2.62 -22.51 22.49
CA GLY A 88 1.44 -21.98 21.79
C GLY A 88 1.09 -20.55 22.22
N THR A 89 0.95 -20.33 23.52
CA THR A 89 0.76 -19.02 24.15
C THR A 89 1.93 -18.74 25.08
N VAL A 90 2.55 -17.58 24.98
CA VAL A 90 3.72 -17.19 25.77
C VAL A 90 3.55 -15.77 26.31
N TYR A 91 4.04 -15.54 27.52
CA TYR A 91 4.18 -14.22 28.10
C TYR A 91 5.62 -13.72 27.91
N MET A 92 5.78 -12.43 27.70
CA MET A 92 7.10 -11.83 27.46
C MET A 92 8.06 -12.14 28.62
N GLU A 93 7.56 -12.03 29.87
CA GLU A 93 8.31 -12.26 31.09
C GLU A 93 8.79 -13.72 31.21
N ASP A 94 7.94 -14.70 30.80
CA ASP A 94 8.30 -16.11 30.79
C ASP A 94 9.40 -16.39 29.75
N VAL A 95 9.31 -15.74 28.56
CA VAL A 95 10.33 -15.86 27.52
C VAL A 95 11.67 -15.31 28.01
N ALA A 96 11.66 -14.14 28.64
CA ALA A 96 12.86 -13.52 29.22
C ALA A 96 13.50 -14.44 30.28
N HIS A 97 12.71 -14.92 31.25
CA HIS A 97 13.18 -15.78 32.29
C HIS A 97 13.70 -17.13 31.80
N ASP A 98 12.88 -17.88 31.04
CA ASP A 98 13.20 -19.27 30.64
C ASP A 98 14.34 -19.37 29.63
N LEU A 99 14.56 -18.30 28.85
CA LEU A 99 15.63 -18.25 27.85
C LEU A 99 16.86 -17.43 28.28
N PHE A 100 16.85 -16.90 29.51
CA PHE A 100 17.92 -16.07 30.08
C PHE A 100 18.20 -14.82 29.23
N LEU A 101 17.14 -14.11 28.84
CA LEU A 101 17.18 -12.86 28.10
C LEU A 101 16.79 -11.69 29.02
N THR A 102 17.17 -10.48 28.62
CA THR A 102 16.59 -9.28 29.24
C THR A 102 15.16 -9.07 28.72
N ASP A 103 14.30 -8.37 29.47
CA ASP A 103 12.94 -8.07 29.08
C ASP A 103 12.89 -7.32 27.74
N GLN A 104 13.84 -6.40 27.51
CA GLN A 104 13.92 -5.67 26.26
C GLN A 104 14.30 -6.58 25.07
N GLU A 105 15.23 -7.51 25.25
CA GLU A 105 15.59 -8.47 24.20
C GLU A 105 14.44 -9.43 23.88
N ALA A 106 13.75 -9.93 24.92
CA ALA A 106 12.58 -10.78 24.73
C ALA A 106 11.47 -10.05 23.95
N TYR A 107 11.20 -8.79 24.33
CA TYR A 107 10.24 -7.94 23.64
C TYR A 107 10.61 -7.73 22.16
N ASP A 108 11.84 -7.31 21.88
CA ASP A 108 12.31 -7.03 20.51
C ASP A 108 12.24 -8.27 19.62
N LEU A 109 12.58 -9.46 20.16
CA LEU A 109 12.52 -10.73 19.44
C LEU A 109 11.09 -11.21 19.19
N LEU A 110 10.19 -11.04 20.15
CA LEU A 110 8.77 -11.37 20.00
C LEU A 110 8.10 -10.46 18.96
N GLU A 111 8.41 -9.15 19.00
CA GLU A 111 7.91 -8.20 17.98
C GLU A 111 8.44 -8.51 16.59
N GLU A 112 9.72 -8.93 16.44
CA GLU A 112 10.25 -9.39 15.18
C GLU A 112 9.50 -10.62 14.65
N LEU A 113 9.19 -11.60 15.51
CA LEU A 113 8.40 -12.77 15.14
C LEU A 113 6.93 -12.42 14.78
N CYS A 114 6.40 -11.36 15.37
CA CYS A 114 5.09 -10.81 14.96
C CYS A 114 5.17 -10.14 13.59
N ASP A 115 6.24 -9.39 13.30
CA ASP A 115 6.47 -8.82 11.96
C ASP A 115 6.66 -9.92 10.89
N TRP A 116 7.19 -11.08 11.28
CA TRP A 116 7.25 -12.27 10.43
C TRP A 116 5.88 -12.93 10.20
N GLY A 117 4.85 -12.57 10.96
CA GLY A 117 3.57 -13.26 10.99
C GLY A 117 3.68 -14.68 11.57
N SER A 118 4.74 -14.95 12.32
CA SER A 118 4.96 -16.21 13.04
C SER A 118 4.31 -16.20 14.43
N LEU A 119 4.05 -15.01 14.99
CA LEU A 119 3.29 -14.81 16.23
C LEU A 119 2.24 -13.71 16.03
N GLU A 120 1.21 -13.73 16.85
CA GLU A 120 0.22 -12.67 16.97
C GLU A 120 0.50 -11.80 18.19
N ARG A 121 0.37 -10.48 18.02
CA ARG A 121 0.57 -9.47 19.06
C ARG A 121 -0.50 -9.54 20.15
N PRO A 122 -0.17 -9.06 21.38
CA PRO A 122 -1.16 -8.88 22.43
C PRO A 122 -2.35 -8.05 21.98
N ARG A 123 -3.55 -8.48 22.33
CA ARG A 123 -4.78 -7.76 22.03
C ARG A 123 -5.08 -6.75 23.12
N ARG A 124 -5.80 -5.70 22.78
CA ARG A 124 -6.17 -4.61 23.73
C ARG A 124 -6.94 -5.08 24.98
N LYS A 125 -7.46 -6.30 24.96
CA LYS A 125 -8.20 -6.92 26.08
C LYS A 125 -7.35 -7.89 26.92
N ASP A 126 -6.12 -8.16 26.48
CA ASP A 126 -5.22 -9.06 27.20
C ASP A 126 -4.67 -8.34 28.44
N GLU A 127 -4.58 -9.05 29.56
CA GLU A 127 -4.14 -8.50 30.86
C GLU A 127 -2.62 -8.29 30.91
N HIS A 128 -1.85 -9.00 30.06
CA HIS A 128 -0.38 -8.98 30.01
C HIS A 128 0.12 -8.99 28.57
N ASN A 129 1.42 -8.81 28.38
CA ASN A 129 2.12 -8.94 27.11
C ASN A 129 2.15 -10.41 26.63
N VAL A 130 0.99 -10.90 26.19
CA VAL A 130 0.80 -12.28 25.76
C VAL A 130 0.86 -12.40 24.23
N TYR A 131 1.74 -13.27 23.76
CA TYR A 131 1.93 -13.58 22.33
C TYR A 131 1.41 -14.98 22.05
N ARG A 132 0.79 -15.17 20.86
CA ARG A 132 0.16 -16.43 20.48
C ARG A 132 0.65 -16.91 19.13
N THR A 133 0.71 -18.22 18.95
CA THR A 133 0.89 -18.80 17.62
C THR A 133 -0.37 -18.57 16.78
N PRO A 134 -0.24 -18.16 15.50
CA PRO A 134 -1.39 -17.89 14.65
C PRO A 134 -2.15 -19.19 14.34
N ALA A 135 -3.45 -19.09 14.07
CA ALA A 135 -4.24 -20.20 13.56
C ALA A 135 -3.74 -20.60 12.17
N LYS A 136 -3.19 -21.81 12.01
CA LYS A 136 -2.57 -22.26 10.76
C LYS A 136 -2.53 -23.80 10.70
N ASN A 137 -2.73 -24.37 9.49
CA ASN A 137 -2.58 -25.81 9.23
C ASN A 137 -3.44 -26.71 10.15
N GLY A 138 -4.66 -26.28 10.47
CA GLY A 138 -5.58 -27.05 11.33
C GLY A 138 -5.37 -26.87 12.82
N PHE A 139 -4.39 -26.06 13.23
CA PHE A 139 -4.20 -25.65 14.63
C PHE A 139 -4.95 -24.35 14.92
N GLU A 140 -5.53 -24.27 16.10
CA GLU A 140 -6.14 -23.04 16.61
C GLU A 140 -5.07 -22.05 17.09
N GLU A 141 -5.49 -20.77 17.23
CA GLU A 141 -4.64 -19.72 17.78
C GLU A 141 -4.20 -20.07 19.20
N GLY A 142 -2.91 -19.88 19.49
CA GLY A 142 -2.33 -20.16 20.81
C GLY A 142 -2.21 -21.66 21.12
N GLN A 143 -2.46 -22.54 20.18
CA GLN A 143 -2.34 -23.99 20.39
C GLN A 143 -0.86 -24.42 20.31
N PRO A 144 -0.37 -25.22 21.30
CA PRO A 144 0.97 -25.80 21.27
C PRO A 144 1.21 -26.68 20.05
N ARG A 145 2.41 -26.63 19.49
CA ARG A 145 2.79 -27.43 18.30
C ARG A 145 4.10 -28.17 18.53
N THR A 146 4.15 -29.42 18.14
CA THR A 146 5.38 -30.21 18.19
C THR A 146 6.25 -29.86 17.00
N ILE A 147 7.48 -29.37 17.25
CA ILE A 147 8.49 -29.09 16.25
C ILE A 147 9.53 -30.20 16.29
N SER A 148 9.61 -31.02 15.25
CA SER A 148 10.57 -32.14 15.17
C SER A 148 11.99 -31.63 14.96
N ASN A 149 12.18 -30.62 14.10
CA ASN A 149 13.49 -30.00 13.81
C ASN A 149 13.39 -28.48 13.87
N ASN A 150 13.97 -27.87 14.88
CA ASN A 150 13.92 -26.43 15.12
C ASN A 150 14.70 -25.62 14.06
N GLU A 151 15.78 -26.20 13.50
CA GLU A 151 16.57 -25.58 12.44
C GLU A 151 15.77 -25.46 11.14
N GLU A 152 15.18 -26.58 10.73
CA GLU A 152 14.39 -26.65 9.49
C GLU A 152 13.14 -25.77 9.58
N PHE A 153 12.46 -25.79 10.74
CA PHE A 153 11.32 -24.94 11.00
C PHE A 153 11.67 -23.46 10.94
N PHE A 154 12.74 -23.04 11.62
CA PHE A 154 13.22 -21.65 11.56
C PHE A 154 13.62 -21.23 10.15
N ALA A 155 14.31 -22.09 9.39
CA ALA A 155 14.68 -21.83 8.01
C ALA A 155 13.45 -21.64 7.11
N SER A 156 12.39 -22.44 7.31
CA SER A 156 11.14 -22.34 6.55
C SER A 156 10.37 -21.05 6.85
N GLU A 157 10.29 -20.64 8.13
CA GLU A 157 9.65 -19.39 8.53
C GLU A 157 10.46 -18.17 8.02
N LYS A 158 11.79 -18.23 8.12
CA LYS A 158 12.68 -17.18 7.63
C LYS A 158 12.60 -17.01 6.11
N ALA A 159 12.49 -18.10 5.36
CA ALA A 159 12.44 -18.07 3.88
C ALA A 159 11.19 -17.31 3.35
N GLN A 160 10.15 -17.16 4.15
CA GLN A 160 8.92 -16.45 3.79
C GLN A 160 8.96 -14.95 4.09
N GLN A 161 10.13 -14.39 4.46
CA GLN A 161 10.27 -13.00 4.84
C GLN A 161 10.79 -12.13 3.69
N TYR A 162 10.25 -10.92 3.56
CA TYR A 162 10.69 -9.95 2.55
C TYR A 162 12.20 -9.68 2.59
N CYS A 163 12.78 -9.50 3.78
CA CYS A 163 14.20 -9.19 3.97
C CYS A 163 15.15 -10.28 3.43
N THR A 164 14.70 -11.52 3.26
CA THR A 164 15.51 -12.62 2.73
C THR A 164 15.55 -12.67 1.21
N LEU A 165 14.69 -11.93 0.55
CA LEU A 165 14.62 -11.90 -0.91
C LEU A 165 15.82 -11.20 -1.55
N PRO A 166 16.22 -11.62 -2.76
CA PRO A 166 17.18 -10.85 -3.56
C PRO A 166 16.61 -9.47 -3.91
N PHE A 167 17.52 -8.50 -4.04
CA PHE A 167 17.20 -7.08 -4.29
C PHE A 167 16.11 -6.87 -5.35
N TRP A 168 16.21 -7.52 -6.50
CA TRP A 168 15.25 -7.34 -7.59
C TRP A 168 13.82 -7.77 -7.24
N LYS A 169 13.67 -8.85 -6.46
CA LYS A 169 12.34 -9.28 -5.99
C LYS A 169 11.76 -8.29 -4.99
N ARG A 170 12.58 -7.72 -4.11
CA ARG A 170 12.16 -6.67 -3.18
C ARG A 170 11.70 -5.43 -3.92
N CYS A 171 12.46 -4.97 -4.93
CA CYS A 171 12.07 -3.87 -5.79
C CYS A 171 10.76 -4.15 -6.55
N ALA A 172 10.59 -5.36 -7.10
CA ALA A 172 9.37 -5.75 -7.80
C ALA A 172 8.13 -5.68 -6.88
N ILE A 173 8.24 -6.13 -5.63
CA ILE A 173 7.14 -6.04 -4.65
C ILE A 173 6.79 -4.57 -4.38
N LEU A 174 7.77 -3.70 -4.15
CA LEU A 174 7.54 -2.28 -3.86
C LEU A 174 6.91 -1.52 -5.04
N LEU A 175 7.30 -1.85 -6.26
CA LEU A 175 6.79 -1.17 -7.46
C LEU A 175 5.48 -1.77 -7.99
N ALA A 176 5.06 -2.94 -7.49
CA ALA A 176 3.88 -3.65 -7.99
C ALA A 176 2.58 -2.87 -7.75
N GLY A 177 2.42 -2.19 -6.61
CA GLY A 177 1.26 -1.35 -6.33
C GLY A 177 1.10 -0.20 -7.32
N PRO A 178 2.08 0.70 -7.42
CA PRO A 178 2.08 1.76 -8.43
C PRO A 178 1.89 1.24 -9.86
N PHE A 179 2.56 0.13 -10.21
CA PHE A 179 2.42 -0.49 -11.53
C PHE A 179 0.98 -0.91 -11.83
N MET A 180 0.26 -1.49 -10.89
CA MET A 180 -1.14 -1.88 -11.08
C MET A 180 -2.05 -0.67 -11.33
N ASN A 181 -1.79 0.45 -10.66
CA ASN A 181 -2.52 1.69 -10.91
C ASN A 181 -2.24 2.24 -12.32
N LEU A 182 -0.98 2.20 -12.78
CA LEU A 182 -0.63 2.62 -14.14
C LEU A 182 -1.20 1.66 -15.18
N LEU A 183 -1.19 0.36 -14.91
CA LEU A 183 -1.82 -0.64 -15.79
C LEU A 183 -3.32 -0.37 -15.96
N TRP A 184 -4.03 0.01 -14.88
CA TRP A 184 -5.43 0.41 -14.94
C TRP A 184 -5.68 1.55 -15.92
N VAL A 185 -4.79 2.55 -15.96
CA VAL A 185 -4.88 3.66 -16.94
C VAL A 185 -4.89 3.12 -18.37
N PHE A 186 -3.94 2.25 -18.72
CA PHE A 186 -3.87 1.68 -20.07
C PHE A 186 -5.09 0.82 -20.42
N LEU A 187 -5.57 0.02 -19.45
CA LEU A 187 -6.78 -0.79 -19.66
C LEU A 187 -8.00 0.08 -19.95
N VAL A 188 -8.17 1.16 -19.20
CA VAL A 188 -9.28 2.11 -19.42
C VAL A 188 -9.14 2.84 -20.76
N PHE A 189 -7.93 3.27 -21.12
CA PHE A 189 -7.70 3.94 -22.40
C PHE A 189 -7.99 3.01 -23.57
N ILE A 190 -7.51 1.76 -23.53
CA ILE A 190 -7.83 0.77 -24.57
C ILE A 190 -9.35 0.53 -24.64
N PHE A 191 -10.01 0.38 -23.47
CA PHE A 191 -11.45 0.13 -23.44
C PHE A 191 -12.24 1.30 -24.04
N ILE A 192 -11.96 2.54 -23.63
CA ILE A 192 -12.70 3.71 -24.12
C ILE A 192 -12.40 4.00 -25.58
N TYR A 193 -11.12 4.05 -25.97
CA TYR A 193 -10.75 4.52 -27.31
C TYR A 193 -10.77 3.42 -28.35
N SER A 194 -10.40 2.17 -28.01
CA SER A 194 -10.29 1.11 -29.02
C SER A 194 -11.48 0.16 -29.04
N ILE A 195 -12.17 -0.05 -27.90
CA ILE A 195 -13.31 -0.98 -27.83
C ILE A 195 -14.63 -0.22 -27.99
N MET A 196 -14.84 0.81 -27.16
CA MET A 196 -16.08 1.58 -27.18
C MET A 196 -16.10 2.61 -28.32
N GLY A 197 -14.96 3.25 -28.64
CA GLY A 197 -14.89 4.38 -29.55
C GLY A 197 -15.56 5.64 -29.02
N LEU A 198 -15.42 6.73 -29.74
CA LEU A 198 -16.08 8.01 -29.43
C LEU A 198 -16.79 8.57 -30.68
N ASP A 199 -17.92 9.22 -30.42
CA ASP A 199 -18.62 9.96 -31.45
C ASP A 199 -17.95 11.33 -31.61
N LEU A 200 -17.32 11.53 -32.76
CA LEU A 200 -16.65 12.77 -33.12
C LEU A 200 -17.53 13.58 -34.06
N GLN A 201 -17.52 14.89 -33.87
CA GLN A 201 -18.20 15.80 -34.79
C GLN A 201 -17.20 16.45 -35.71
N ASN A 202 -17.45 16.33 -37.01
CA ASN A 202 -16.70 17.07 -38.03
C ASN A 202 -16.98 18.56 -37.86
N THR A 203 -15.99 19.36 -37.54
CA THR A 203 -16.13 20.81 -37.32
C THR A 203 -16.50 21.59 -38.57
N GLN A 204 -16.32 21.03 -39.78
CA GLN A 204 -16.66 21.68 -41.04
C GLN A 204 -18.05 21.33 -41.54
N THR A 205 -18.47 20.05 -41.39
CA THR A 205 -19.76 19.58 -41.91
C THR A 205 -20.85 19.48 -40.83
N GLY A 206 -20.47 19.47 -39.56
CA GLY A 206 -21.39 19.25 -38.44
C GLY A 206 -21.82 17.80 -38.28
N GLU A 207 -21.41 16.89 -39.14
CA GLU A 207 -21.77 15.47 -39.07
C GLU A 207 -21.06 14.76 -37.96
N THR A 208 -21.78 13.88 -37.26
CA THR A 208 -21.19 13.00 -36.22
C THR A 208 -20.85 11.66 -36.85
N PHE A 209 -19.65 11.15 -36.55
CA PHE A 209 -19.20 9.82 -36.96
C PHE A 209 -18.55 9.10 -35.77
N HIS A 210 -18.81 7.81 -35.67
CA HIS A 210 -18.20 6.95 -34.68
C HIS A 210 -16.77 6.58 -35.09
N TYR A 211 -15.79 6.81 -34.20
CA TYR A 211 -14.39 6.51 -34.45
C TYR A 211 -13.78 5.66 -33.35
N THR A 212 -13.07 4.61 -33.73
CA THR A 212 -12.29 3.75 -32.85
C THR A 212 -10.82 3.84 -33.21
N TRP A 213 -9.98 3.99 -32.22
CA TRP A 213 -8.51 4.02 -32.40
C TRP A 213 -7.94 2.61 -32.32
N ALA A 214 -6.81 2.40 -33.01
CA ALA A 214 -6.07 1.17 -32.86
C ALA A 214 -5.53 1.05 -31.42
N PRO A 215 -5.41 -0.18 -30.82
CA PRO A 215 -4.97 -0.36 -29.42
C PRO A 215 -3.62 0.31 -29.10
N TRP A 216 -2.67 0.33 -30.03
CA TRP A 216 -1.39 1.00 -29.84
C TRP A 216 -1.51 2.53 -29.78
N GLU A 217 -2.50 3.12 -30.47
CA GLU A 217 -2.79 4.56 -30.39
C GLU A 217 -3.39 4.91 -29.04
N ALA A 218 -4.30 4.08 -28.51
CA ALA A 218 -4.84 4.24 -27.17
C ALA A 218 -3.74 4.11 -26.09
N ILE A 219 -2.80 3.18 -26.26
CA ILE A 219 -1.62 3.05 -25.38
C ILE A 219 -0.75 4.32 -25.50
N ALA A 220 -0.49 4.83 -26.70
CA ALA A 220 0.27 6.06 -26.89
C ALA A 220 -0.40 7.27 -26.22
N MET A 221 -1.74 7.37 -26.29
CA MET A 221 -2.51 8.39 -25.54
C MET A 221 -2.34 8.23 -24.04
N GLY A 222 -2.35 7.00 -23.52
CA GLY A 222 -2.06 6.70 -22.10
C GLY A 222 -0.68 7.20 -21.70
N PHE A 223 0.38 6.92 -22.45
CA PHE A 223 1.73 7.44 -22.18
C PHE A 223 1.80 8.97 -22.24
N LYS A 224 1.15 9.59 -23.22
CA LYS A 224 1.06 11.06 -23.31
C LYS A 224 0.38 11.64 -22.07
N TYR A 225 -0.71 11.02 -21.63
CA TYR A 225 -1.42 11.43 -20.40
C TYR A 225 -0.53 11.28 -19.16
N LEU A 226 0.15 10.13 -18.99
CA LEU A 226 1.10 9.95 -17.86
C LEU A 226 2.21 11.00 -17.91
N GLY A 227 2.72 11.35 -19.08
CA GLY A 227 3.71 12.43 -19.26
C GLY A 227 3.19 13.79 -18.76
N MET A 228 1.92 14.11 -19.01
CA MET A 228 1.30 15.33 -18.47
C MET A 228 1.21 15.30 -16.95
N VAL A 229 0.82 14.17 -16.36
CA VAL A 229 0.75 14.03 -14.89
C VAL A 229 2.14 14.13 -14.27
N VAL A 230 3.17 13.51 -14.87
CA VAL A 230 4.57 13.65 -14.42
C VAL A 230 5.01 15.12 -14.46
N SER A 231 4.68 15.84 -15.53
CA SER A 231 5.00 17.26 -15.66
C SER A 231 4.29 18.10 -14.59
N ALA A 232 3.04 17.81 -14.28
CA ALA A 232 2.29 18.47 -13.22
C ALA A 232 2.90 18.20 -11.83
N ILE A 233 3.30 16.95 -11.56
CA ILE A 233 3.99 16.59 -10.31
C ILE A 233 5.35 17.29 -10.24
N ALA A 234 6.12 17.35 -11.31
CA ALA A 234 7.40 18.06 -11.35
C ALA A 234 7.24 19.56 -11.10
N ALA A 235 6.15 20.17 -11.59
CA ALA A 235 5.82 21.58 -11.38
C ALA A 235 5.57 21.92 -9.89
N LEU A 236 5.18 20.95 -9.06
CA LEU A 236 5.06 21.15 -7.60
C LEU A 236 6.42 21.41 -6.92
N PHE A 237 7.51 20.90 -7.50
CA PHE A 237 8.86 21.07 -6.97
C PHE A 237 9.60 22.29 -7.55
N ASN A 238 8.99 23.00 -8.50
CA ASN A 238 9.53 24.23 -9.04
C ASN A 238 8.94 25.44 -8.32
N PRO A 239 9.74 26.26 -7.62
CA PRO A 239 9.26 27.43 -6.86
C PRO A 239 8.43 28.43 -7.69
N ALA A 240 8.70 28.53 -9.00
CA ALA A 240 7.99 29.47 -9.88
C ALA A 240 6.56 28.99 -10.23
N THR A 241 6.31 27.69 -10.22
CA THR A 241 5.02 27.08 -10.64
C THR A 241 4.27 26.39 -9.50
N ALA A 242 4.95 26.14 -8.37
CA ALA A 242 4.39 25.36 -7.25
C ALA A 242 3.07 25.94 -6.73
N ALA A 243 3.02 27.27 -6.49
CA ALA A 243 1.81 27.92 -5.99
C ALA A 243 0.62 27.75 -6.95
N GLN A 244 0.84 27.92 -8.26
CA GLN A 244 -0.18 27.73 -9.28
C GLN A 244 -0.59 26.26 -9.39
N THR A 245 0.36 25.34 -9.33
CA THR A 245 0.06 23.90 -9.40
C THR A 245 -0.73 23.44 -8.16
N VAL A 246 -0.37 23.91 -6.98
CA VAL A 246 -1.13 23.66 -5.74
C VAL A 246 -2.55 24.22 -5.88
N SER A 247 -2.69 25.46 -6.40
CA SER A 247 -4.01 26.05 -6.59
C SER A 247 -4.89 25.31 -7.60
N GLN A 248 -4.32 24.57 -8.53
CA GLN A 248 -5.06 23.71 -9.49
C GLN A 248 -5.26 22.27 -9.00
N SER A 249 -4.60 21.88 -7.92
CA SER A 249 -4.71 20.54 -7.35
C SER A 249 -6.05 20.37 -6.62
N THR A 250 -6.47 19.13 -6.46
CA THR A 250 -7.78 18.77 -5.91
C THR A 250 -7.58 17.79 -4.75
N SER A 251 -8.26 18.03 -3.62
CA SER A 251 -8.28 17.14 -2.47
C SER A 251 -9.35 16.05 -2.61
N VAL A 252 -9.45 15.19 -1.59
CA VAL A 252 -10.54 14.18 -1.51
C VAL A 252 -11.92 14.82 -1.58
N VAL A 253 -12.09 16.07 -1.12
CA VAL A 253 -13.37 16.80 -1.19
C VAL A 253 -13.73 17.09 -2.64
N GLY A 254 -12.82 17.65 -3.42
CA GLY A 254 -13.06 17.92 -4.83
C GLY A 254 -13.17 16.62 -5.65
N ILE A 255 -12.36 15.59 -5.35
CA ILE A 255 -12.53 14.26 -5.98
C ILE A 255 -13.94 13.72 -5.74
N ALA A 256 -14.52 13.93 -4.54
CA ALA A 256 -15.87 13.49 -4.23
C ALA A 256 -16.94 14.22 -5.07
N VAL A 257 -16.80 15.54 -5.26
CA VAL A 257 -17.69 16.33 -6.12
C VAL A 257 -17.55 15.90 -7.57
N MET A 258 -16.32 15.85 -8.08
CA MET A 258 -16.01 15.51 -9.47
C MET A 258 -16.39 14.07 -9.83
N SER A 259 -16.23 13.11 -8.90
CA SER A 259 -16.63 11.72 -9.13
C SER A 259 -18.13 11.58 -9.36
N LYS A 260 -18.93 12.36 -8.61
CA LYS A 260 -20.39 12.39 -8.82
C LYS A 260 -20.70 13.01 -10.18
N SER A 261 -20.13 14.15 -10.51
CA SER A 261 -20.34 14.82 -11.80
C SER A 261 -19.93 13.93 -12.99
N ALA A 262 -18.82 13.20 -12.86
CA ALA A 262 -18.38 12.25 -13.87
C ALA A 262 -19.37 11.09 -14.04
N LEU A 263 -19.94 10.57 -12.95
CA LEU A 263 -20.96 9.53 -12.99
C LEU A 263 -22.27 10.01 -13.59
N ASP A 264 -22.70 11.21 -13.23
CA ASP A 264 -23.92 11.85 -13.78
C ASP A 264 -23.78 12.12 -15.29
N ALA A 265 -22.55 12.42 -15.76
CA ALA A 265 -22.22 12.58 -17.19
C ALA A 265 -22.14 11.25 -17.97
N GLY A 266 -22.18 10.10 -17.29
CA GLY A 266 -22.24 8.76 -17.87
C GLY A 266 -21.07 7.85 -17.46
N PHE A 267 -21.29 6.55 -17.68
CA PHE A 267 -20.34 5.51 -17.25
C PHE A 267 -18.94 5.68 -17.83
N LEU A 268 -18.80 6.02 -19.11
CA LEU A 268 -17.49 6.19 -19.76
C LEU A 268 -16.72 7.38 -19.16
N ASN A 269 -17.41 8.47 -18.85
CA ASN A 269 -16.80 9.62 -18.16
C ASN A 269 -16.34 9.26 -16.75
N PHE A 270 -17.13 8.49 -16.02
CA PHE A 270 -16.74 7.99 -14.71
C PHE A 270 -15.53 7.04 -14.79
N LEU A 271 -15.53 6.13 -15.77
CA LEU A 271 -14.40 5.22 -16.00
C LEU A 271 -13.13 5.99 -16.36
N PHE A 272 -13.22 6.99 -17.24
CA PHE A 272 -12.10 7.87 -17.57
C PHE A 272 -11.60 8.62 -16.32
N PHE A 273 -12.51 9.11 -15.48
CA PHE A 273 -12.16 9.75 -14.21
C PHE A 273 -11.41 8.79 -13.27
N THR A 274 -11.78 7.50 -13.22
CA THR A 274 -11.00 6.51 -12.44
C THR A 274 -9.57 6.38 -12.94
N ALA A 275 -9.34 6.46 -14.26
CA ALA A 275 -8.00 6.41 -14.84
C ALA A 275 -7.17 7.65 -14.47
N ILE A 276 -7.79 8.84 -14.46
CA ILE A 276 -7.16 10.10 -14.02
C ILE A 276 -6.63 9.98 -12.59
N ILE A 277 -7.49 9.55 -11.67
CA ILE A 277 -7.13 9.40 -10.25
C ILE A 277 -6.10 8.28 -10.08
N SER A 278 -6.24 7.17 -10.82
CA SER A 278 -5.28 6.05 -10.77
C SER A 278 -3.88 6.46 -11.24
N ALA A 279 -3.78 7.25 -12.32
CA ALA A 279 -2.50 7.78 -12.79
C ALA A 279 -1.81 8.64 -11.71
N SER A 280 -2.58 9.55 -11.10
CA SER A 280 -2.07 10.41 -10.03
C SER A 280 -1.63 9.58 -8.82
N LEU A 281 -2.44 8.62 -8.37
CA LEU A 281 -2.14 7.75 -7.24
C LEU A 281 -0.87 6.90 -7.50
N GLY A 282 -0.77 6.28 -8.68
CA GLY A 282 0.38 5.47 -9.07
C GLY A 282 1.67 6.28 -9.14
N LEU A 283 1.65 7.44 -9.82
CA LEU A 283 2.83 8.28 -9.98
C LEU A 283 3.24 8.97 -8.67
N MET A 284 2.29 9.43 -7.85
CA MET A 284 2.59 9.99 -6.53
C MET A 284 3.25 8.94 -5.62
N ASN A 285 2.79 7.69 -5.63
CA ASN A 285 3.40 6.62 -4.85
C ASN A 285 4.80 6.24 -5.35
N MET A 286 5.20 6.62 -6.55
CA MET A 286 6.58 6.45 -7.06
C MET A 286 7.53 7.58 -6.62
N LEU A 287 7.04 8.64 -5.97
CA LEU A 287 7.92 9.70 -5.47
C LEU A 287 8.92 9.17 -4.43
N PRO A 288 10.18 9.67 -4.45
CA PRO A 288 11.24 9.21 -3.54
C PRO A 288 11.08 9.77 -2.12
N ILE A 289 9.88 9.73 -1.57
CA ILE A 289 9.52 10.33 -0.28
C ILE A 289 8.86 9.25 0.59
N PRO A 290 9.48 8.76 1.68
CA PRO A 290 8.78 7.95 2.66
C PRO A 290 7.60 8.75 3.27
N PRO A 291 6.44 8.15 3.51
CA PRO A 291 6.14 6.72 3.59
C PRO A 291 5.70 6.04 2.28
N LEU A 292 5.82 6.71 1.13
CA LEU A 292 5.40 6.16 -0.18
C LEU A 292 6.30 5.00 -0.64
N ASP A 293 5.80 4.18 -1.56
CA ASP A 293 6.54 3.01 -2.10
C ASP A 293 7.84 3.41 -2.79
N GLY A 294 7.83 4.52 -3.54
CA GLY A 294 9.02 5.10 -4.16
C GLY A 294 10.08 5.50 -3.14
N GLY A 295 9.68 5.99 -1.98
CA GLY A 295 10.61 6.27 -0.88
C GLY A 295 11.25 5.01 -0.32
N ARG A 296 10.47 3.95 -0.13
CA ARG A 296 10.99 2.63 0.28
C ARG A 296 11.89 2.03 -0.80
N PHE A 297 11.52 2.15 -2.07
CA PHE A 297 12.35 1.71 -3.20
C PHE A 297 13.72 2.42 -3.20
N VAL A 298 13.76 3.73 -2.98
CA VAL A 298 15.02 4.48 -2.90
C VAL A 298 15.88 4.01 -1.72
N VAL A 299 15.26 3.70 -0.57
CA VAL A 299 15.98 3.12 0.57
C VAL A 299 16.59 1.76 0.21
N GLU A 300 15.87 0.89 -0.50
CA GLU A 300 16.40 -0.40 -0.98
C GLU A 300 17.59 -0.23 -1.93
N VAL A 301 17.50 0.72 -2.88
CA VAL A 301 18.60 1.06 -3.79
C VAL A 301 19.79 1.58 -3.00
N PHE A 302 19.57 2.51 -2.06
CA PHE A 302 20.62 3.04 -1.20
C PHE A 302 21.32 1.94 -0.40
N GLN A 303 20.58 1.03 0.24
CA GLN A 303 21.15 -0.09 0.99
C GLN A 303 21.98 -1.03 0.08
N LYS A 304 21.51 -1.26 -1.16
CA LYS A 304 22.23 -2.08 -2.13
C LYS A 304 23.55 -1.45 -2.57
N VAL A 305 23.56 -0.14 -2.81
CA VAL A 305 24.75 0.60 -3.29
C VAL A 305 25.73 0.86 -2.14
N SER A 306 25.23 1.36 -1.00
CA SER A 306 26.06 1.72 0.15
C SER A 306 26.52 0.51 0.98
N ARG A 307 25.88 -0.66 0.81
CA ARG A 307 26.06 -1.87 1.64
C ARG A 307 25.81 -1.62 3.14
N LYS A 308 25.04 -0.59 3.47
CA LYS A 308 24.66 -0.24 4.85
C LYS A 308 23.17 -0.43 5.03
N VAL A 309 22.78 -1.04 6.13
CA VAL A 309 21.35 -1.18 6.52
C VAL A 309 20.89 0.12 7.17
N VAL A 310 19.78 0.66 6.70
CA VAL A 310 19.15 1.83 7.32
C VAL A 310 18.42 1.39 8.58
N SER A 311 18.69 2.05 9.71
CA SER A 311 18.07 1.70 10.98
C SER A 311 16.56 1.99 11.00
N LEU A 312 15.79 1.22 11.79
CA LEU A 312 14.36 1.45 11.98
C LEU A 312 14.04 2.87 12.45
N ARG A 313 14.90 3.45 13.32
CA ARG A 313 14.74 4.83 13.80
C ARG A 313 14.87 5.83 12.66
N ALA A 314 15.85 5.66 11.79
CA ALA A 314 16.03 6.54 10.63
C ALA A 314 14.86 6.44 9.66
N LEU A 315 14.38 5.23 9.36
CA LEU A 315 13.17 5.01 8.56
C LEU A 315 11.93 5.66 9.20
N GLY A 316 11.79 5.55 10.51
CA GLY A 316 10.71 6.18 11.27
C GLY A 316 10.74 7.70 11.15
N TYR A 317 11.90 8.35 11.33
CA TYR A 317 12.03 9.81 11.18
C TYR A 317 11.75 10.27 9.74
N MET A 318 12.25 9.56 8.75
CA MET A 318 11.99 9.87 7.34
C MET A 318 10.49 9.75 7.01
N SER A 319 9.83 8.69 7.49
CA SER A 319 8.39 8.51 7.31
C SER A 319 7.59 9.58 8.05
N ALA A 320 7.96 9.93 9.27
CA ALA A 320 7.29 10.99 10.04
C ALA A 320 7.40 12.35 9.33
N ALA A 321 8.58 12.70 8.82
CA ALA A 321 8.78 13.92 8.03
C ALA A 321 7.91 13.93 6.76
N GLY A 322 7.84 12.83 6.05
CA GLY A 322 6.97 12.68 4.88
C GLY A 322 5.48 12.82 5.24
N ILE A 323 5.04 12.20 6.33
CA ILE A 323 3.65 12.33 6.82
C ILE A 323 3.31 13.79 7.14
N VAL A 324 4.19 14.50 7.84
CA VAL A 324 3.99 15.93 8.16
C VAL A 324 3.87 16.76 6.89
N LEU A 325 4.77 16.53 5.90
CA LEU A 325 4.74 17.21 4.62
C LEU A 325 3.42 16.98 3.88
N PHE A 326 3.01 15.71 3.74
CA PHE A 326 1.76 15.36 3.04
C PHE A 326 0.51 15.84 3.79
N THR A 327 0.51 15.81 5.13
CA THR A 327 -0.60 16.34 5.93
C THR A 327 -0.73 17.85 5.73
N GLY A 328 0.38 18.60 5.75
CA GLY A 328 0.36 20.03 5.47
C GLY A 328 -0.19 20.34 4.06
N PHE A 329 0.30 19.63 3.04
CA PHE A 329 -0.19 19.75 1.68
C PHE A 329 -1.68 19.41 1.56
N PHE A 330 -2.11 18.31 2.19
CA PHE A 330 -3.51 17.89 2.22
C PHE A 330 -4.42 18.96 2.84
N LEU A 331 -4.04 19.56 3.97
CA LEU A 331 -4.82 20.60 4.64
C LEU A 331 -4.99 21.84 3.76
N VAL A 332 -3.94 22.23 3.03
CA VAL A 332 -4.01 23.35 2.08
C VAL A 332 -5.01 23.04 0.96
N MET A 333 -4.94 21.83 0.35
CA MET A 333 -5.85 21.44 -0.72
C MET A 333 -7.30 21.31 -0.23
N VAL A 334 -7.53 20.76 0.97
CA VAL A 334 -8.87 20.68 1.55
C VAL A 334 -9.46 22.08 1.76
N ASN A 335 -8.67 23.01 2.30
CA ASN A 335 -9.12 24.39 2.46
C ASN A 335 -9.49 25.03 1.12
N GLN A 336 -8.69 24.83 0.07
CA GLN A 336 -8.98 25.33 -1.27
C GLN A 336 -10.26 24.74 -1.85
N ASP A 337 -10.46 23.43 -1.72
CA ASP A 337 -11.65 22.76 -2.24
C ASP A 337 -12.92 23.19 -1.47
N VAL A 338 -12.83 23.39 -0.16
CA VAL A 338 -13.93 23.96 0.65
C VAL A 338 -14.28 25.36 0.16
N GLN A 339 -13.27 26.21 -0.09
CA GLN A 339 -13.52 27.56 -0.64
C GLN A 339 -14.19 27.50 -2.02
N ARG A 340 -13.75 26.59 -2.91
CA ARG A 340 -14.29 26.47 -4.27
C ARG A 340 -15.69 25.86 -4.30
N PHE A 341 -15.85 24.69 -3.70
CA PHE A 341 -17.07 23.88 -3.87
C PHE A 341 -18.16 24.17 -2.85
N ILE A 342 -17.83 24.74 -1.68
CA ILE A 342 -18.79 25.06 -0.63
C ILE A 342 -19.10 26.56 -0.63
N PHE A 343 -18.08 27.42 -0.69
CA PHE A 343 -18.27 28.89 -0.63
C PHE A 343 -18.33 29.57 -2.01
N GLY A 344 -18.06 28.83 -3.10
CA GLY A 344 -18.11 29.39 -4.46
C GLY A 344 -16.96 30.36 -4.81
N ASN A 345 -15.91 30.41 -4.00
CA ASN A 345 -14.75 31.27 -4.21
C ASN A 345 -13.76 30.59 -5.15
N TRP A 346 -13.82 30.94 -6.44
CA TRP A 346 -12.93 30.42 -7.49
C TRP A 346 -11.73 31.37 -7.70
N SER A 347 -11.01 31.73 -6.67
CA SER A 347 -9.83 32.62 -6.76
C SER A 347 -8.58 31.87 -7.16
#